data_964e6d1a62ed03769dede99b86fd4990
#
_entry.id   964e6d1a62ed03769dede99b86fd4990
#
_cell.length_a   1.000
_cell.length_b   1.000
_cell.length_c   1.000
_cell.angle_alpha   90.00
_cell.angle_beta   90.00
_cell.angle_gamma   90.00
#
_symmetry.space_group_name_H-M   'P 1'
#
loop_
_entity.id
_entity.type
_entity.pdbx_description
1 polymer ?
#
loop_
_entity_poly.entity_id
_entity_poly.type
_entity_poly.pdbx_seq_one_letter_code
_entity_poly.pdbx_strand_id
1 'polypeptide(L)'
;METIIYLIRHADTIDENGIRNTKETMQEINEKEILSINGEEQSKKLSENNELQNLDTIWCSNYTRAKQTAKYIAGTNKINYNIDERLGERKLGNIEDLAKFMNDKETRDPSREQLAFPDFKTRDGESANETNKRMTDFIDFILKEYEGNKVAIVSHGGAIKFYLLSYCKVNKNLNLEYNGNELKITSPCLLKLSFNGKQLQNLEQIYI
;
A
#
# COMPACT_ATOMS: atom_id res chain seq x y z
N MET A 1 -25.34 0.45 -4.41
CA MET A 1 -24.70 -0.50 -5.37
C MET A 1 -23.40 -1.00 -4.76
N GLU A 2 -22.96 -2.21 -5.13
CA GLU A 2 -21.69 -2.75 -4.64
C GLU A 2 -20.52 -2.10 -5.38
N THR A 3 -19.57 -1.51 -4.64
CA THR A 3 -18.33 -0.96 -5.18
C THR A 3 -17.20 -1.95 -4.87
N ILE A 4 -16.42 -2.30 -5.88
CA ILE A 4 -15.27 -3.22 -5.71
C ILE A 4 -13.97 -2.42 -5.80
N ILE A 5 -13.16 -2.50 -4.76
CA ILE A 5 -11.83 -1.90 -4.72
C ILE A 5 -10.78 -3.02 -4.72
N TYR A 6 -9.91 -3.00 -5.72
CA TYR A 6 -8.71 -3.83 -5.77
C TYR A 6 -7.56 -3.02 -5.19
N LEU A 7 -7.21 -3.32 -3.92
CA LEU A 7 -6.11 -2.67 -3.22
C LEU A 7 -4.82 -3.47 -3.44
N ILE A 8 -3.84 -2.84 -4.08
CA ILE A 8 -2.66 -3.50 -4.63
C ILE A 8 -1.40 -2.91 -4.00
N ARG A 9 -0.53 -3.76 -3.43
CA ARG A 9 0.84 -3.35 -3.14
C ARG A 9 1.65 -3.42 -4.44
N HIS A 10 2.47 -2.39 -4.69
CA HIS A 10 3.41 -2.35 -5.81
C HIS A 10 4.30 -3.62 -5.86
N ALA A 11 4.83 -3.94 -7.02
CA ALA A 11 5.75 -5.06 -7.24
C ALA A 11 7.16 -4.79 -6.68
N ASP A 12 8.05 -5.78 -6.75
CA ASP A 12 9.39 -5.73 -6.19
C ASP A 12 10.24 -4.59 -6.77
N THR A 13 11.03 -3.98 -5.89
CA THR A 13 11.92 -2.87 -6.22
C THR A 13 13.38 -3.31 -6.31
N ILE A 14 14.20 -2.48 -6.93
CA ILE A 14 15.64 -2.67 -6.91
C ILE A 14 16.14 -2.41 -5.50
N ASP A 15 16.88 -3.36 -4.94
CA ASP A 15 17.63 -3.14 -3.70
C ASP A 15 18.90 -2.35 -4.04
N GLU A 16 18.80 -1.02 -4.05
CA GLU A 16 19.92 -0.11 -4.29
C GLU A 16 20.80 0.04 -3.04
N ASN A 17 21.12 -1.05 -2.34
CA ASN A 17 22.08 -1.05 -1.25
C ASN A 17 23.48 -0.72 -1.78
N GLY A 18 23.75 0.56 -2.09
CA GLY A 18 25.09 0.99 -2.48
C GLY A 18 25.22 2.29 -3.27
N ILE A 19 24.20 2.75 -3.97
CA ILE A 19 24.27 4.00 -4.77
C ILE A 19 23.30 5.02 -4.18
N ARG A 20 23.63 5.57 -3.02
CA ARG A 20 22.85 6.68 -2.44
C ARG A 20 23.53 8.00 -2.79
N ASN A 21 22.79 8.87 -3.44
CA ASN A 21 23.18 10.27 -3.55
C ASN A 21 23.09 10.89 -2.15
N THR A 22 24.25 11.24 -1.56
CA THR A 22 24.35 11.80 -0.20
C THR A 22 23.63 13.14 0.01
N LYS A 23 23.09 13.72 -1.06
CA LYS A 23 22.33 14.99 -1.02
C LYS A 23 20.81 14.79 -0.92
N GLU A 24 20.30 13.58 -1.10
CA GLU A 24 18.86 13.28 -1.03
C GLU A 24 18.47 12.80 0.36
N THR A 25 17.30 13.20 0.79
CA THR A 25 16.68 12.67 2.00
C THR A 25 16.20 11.24 1.76
N MET A 26 16.04 10.46 2.83
CA MET A 26 15.48 9.10 2.72
C MET A 26 14.07 9.09 2.12
N GLN A 27 13.30 10.13 2.37
CA GLN A 27 11.97 10.28 1.78
C GLN A 27 12.06 10.42 0.26
N GLU A 28 12.95 11.28 -0.26
CA GLU A 28 13.17 11.47 -1.69
C GLU A 28 13.68 10.19 -2.37
N ILE A 29 14.60 9.47 -1.72
CA ILE A 29 15.09 8.18 -2.22
C ILE A 29 13.94 7.19 -2.30
N ASN A 30 13.15 7.04 -1.23
CA ASN A 30 12.02 6.13 -1.19
C ASN A 30 10.95 6.45 -2.26
N GLU A 31 10.70 7.73 -2.54
CA GLU A 31 9.74 8.14 -3.58
C GLU A 31 10.21 7.81 -5.00
N LYS A 32 11.52 7.86 -5.24
CA LYS A 32 12.14 7.63 -6.56
C LYS A 32 12.46 6.17 -6.85
N GLU A 33 12.40 5.30 -5.84
CA GLU A 33 12.70 3.87 -5.97
C GLU A 33 11.88 3.23 -7.11
N ILE A 34 12.57 2.51 -8.01
CA ILE A 34 11.99 1.89 -9.20
C ILE A 34 11.78 0.39 -9.02
N LEU A 35 10.97 -0.21 -9.90
CA LEU A 35 10.84 -1.66 -9.95
C LEU A 35 12.14 -2.33 -10.39
N SER A 36 12.39 -3.52 -9.86
CA SER A 36 13.40 -4.44 -10.39
C SER A 36 12.90 -5.09 -11.68
N ILE A 37 13.80 -5.79 -12.39
CA ILE A 37 13.41 -6.60 -13.57
C ILE A 37 12.34 -7.62 -13.16
N ASN A 38 12.52 -8.30 -12.01
CA ASN A 38 11.51 -9.21 -11.45
C ASN A 38 10.20 -8.47 -11.13
N GLY A 39 10.27 -7.25 -10.59
CA GLY A 39 9.09 -6.42 -10.29
C GLY A 39 8.32 -6.02 -11.55
N GLU A 40 8.99 -5.78 -12.67
CA GLU A 40 8.31 -5.53 -13.95
C GLU A 40 7.59 -6.79 -14.47
N GLU A 41 8.22 -7.96 -14.37
CA GLU A 41 7.60 -9.24 -14.73
C GLU A 41 6.40 -9.57 -13.83
N GLN A 42 6.53 -9.34 -12.53
CA GLN A 42 5.44 -9.47 -11.57
C GLN A 42 4.27 -8.52 -11.90
N SER A 43 4.57 -7.27 -12.26
CA SER A 43 3.54 -6.27 -12.61
C SER A 43 2.80 -6.66 -13.89
N LYS A 44 3.52 -7.22 -14.87
CA LYS A 44 2.92 -7.75 -16.09
C LYS A 44 1.98 -8.91 -15.77
N LYS A 45 2.46 -9.91 -15.04
CA LYS A 45 1.65 -11.05 -14.62
C LYS A 45 0.43 -10.63 -13.81
N LEU A 46 0.59 -9.69 -12.86
CA LEU A 46 -0.50 -9.12 -12.09
C LEU A 46 -1.57 -8.50 -13.00
N SER A 47 -1.16 -7.72 -14.01
CA SER A 47 -2.09 -7.06 -14.93
C SER A 47 -2.92 -8.02 -15.79
N GLU A 48 -2.46 -9.26 -15.96
CA GLU A 48 -3.16 -10.33 -16.70
C GLU A 48 -4.20 -11.07 -15.83
N ASN A 49 -4.26 -10.78 -14.50
CA ASN A 49 -5.22 -11.40 -13.61
C ASN A 49 -6.66 -11.04 -14.01
N ASN A 50 -7.55 -12.04 -14.06
CA ASN A 50 -8.95 -11.86 -14.48
C ASN A 50 -9.73 -10.86 -13.61
N GLU A 51 -9.40 -10.76 -12.32
CA GLU A 51 -10.02 -9.79 -11.40
C GLU A 51 -9.73 -8.35 -11.82
N LEU A 52 -8.57 -8.10 -12.42
CA LEU A 52 -8.13 -6.77 -12.86
C LEU A 52 -8.51 -6.45 -14.31
N GLN A 53 -9.49 -7.15 -14.88
CA GLN A 53 -10.04 -6.85 -16.20
C GLN A 53 -11.33 -6.02 -16.09
N ASN A 54 -11.55 -5.16 -17.09
CA ASN A 54 -12.73 -4.30 -17.16
C ASN A 54 -12.85 -3.37 -15.92
N LEU A 55 -11.76 -2.74 -15.56
CA LEU A 55 -11.72 -1.72 -14.52
C LEU A 55 -12.32 -0.41 -15.04
N ASP A 56 -13.09 0.26 -14.19
CA ASP A 56 -13.67 1.57 -14.53
C ASP A 56 -12.66 2.70 -14.31
N THR A 57 -11.80 2.57 -13.32
CA THR A 57 -10.72 3.54 -13.05
C THR A 57 -9.55 2.91 -12.30
N ILE A 58 -8.38 3.51 -12.46
CA ILE A 58 -7.14 3.12 -11.79
C ILE A 58 -6.55 4.34 -11.09
N TRP A 59 -6.15 4.15 -9.85
CA TRP A 59 -5.46 5.16 -9.03
C TRP A 59 -4.14 4.61 -8.50
N CYS A 60 -3.16 5.45 -8.33
CA CYS A 60 -1.91 5.03 -7.71
C CYS A 60 -1.25 6.14 -6.88
N SER A 61 -0.37 5.72 -5.99
CA SER A 61 0.56 6.60 -5.30
C SER A 61 1.43 7.39 -6.28
N ASN A 62 1.88 8.56 -5.85
CA ASN A 62 2.86 9.39 -6.56
C ASN A 62 4.27 8.77 -6.62
N TYR A 63 4.56 7.69 -5.87
CA TYR A 63 5.87 7.03 -5.85
C TYR A 63 6.12 6.25 -7.15
N THR A 64 7.38 6.25 -7.60
CA THR A 64 7.76 5.71 -8.93
C THR A 64 7.37 4.25 -9.10
N ARG A 65 7.67 3.38 -8.12
CA ARG A 65 7.33 1.95 -8.16
C ARG A 65 5.83 1.67 -8.27
N ALA A 66 5.01 2.48 -7.61
CA ALA A 66 3.55 2.35 -7.68
C ALA A 66 3.02 2.78 -9.07
N LYS A 67 3.55 3.87 -9.63
CA LYS A 67 3.23 4.31 -11.00
C LYS A 67 3.65 3.27 -12.03
N GLN A 68 4.82 2.67 -11.88
CA GLN A 68 5.31 1.62 -12.77
C GLN A 68 4.40 0.38 -12.72
N THR A 69 3.98 -0.06 -11.52
CA THR A 69 3.03 -1.18 -11.38
C THR A 69 1.67 -0.83 -12.00
N ALA A 70 1.14 0.37 -11.73
CA ALA A 70 -0.14 0.83 -12.29
C ALA A 70 -0.13 0.92 -13.81
N LYS A 71 1.01 1.27 -14.42
CA LYS A 71 1.18 1.34 -15.88
C LYS A 71 0.85 0.03 -16.60
N TYR A 72 1.23 -1.12 -16.04
CA TYR A 72 0.91 -2.42 -16.62
C TYR A 72 -0.58 -2.70 -16.57
N ILE A 73 -1.23 -2.44 -15.42
CA ILE A 73 -2.69 -2.62 -15.25
C ILE A 73 -3.45 -1.69 -16.20
N ALA A 74 -3.01 -0.44 -16.31
CA ALA A 74 -3.59 0.56 -17.22
C ALA A 74 -3.47 0.14 -18.70
N GLY A 75 -2.31 -0.39 -19.08
CA GLY A 75 -2.07 -0.89 -20.45
C GLY A 75 -3.01 -2.03 -20.83
N THR A 76 -3.22 -3.01 -19.94
CA THR A 76 -4.13 -4.13 -20.17
C THR A 76 -5.58 -3.68 -20.28
N ASN A 77 -6.00 -2.73 -19.44
CA ASN A 77 -7.38 -2.19 -19.46
C ASN A 77 -7.60 -1.09 -20.51
N LYS A 78 -6.53 -0.61 -21.17
CA LYS A 78 -6.57 0.50 -22.15
C LYS A 78 -7.18 1.79 -21.59
N ILE A 79 -6.96 2.06 -20.31
CA ILE A 79 -7.38 3.28 -19.63
C ILE A 79 -6.18 3.95 -18.96
N ASN A 80 -6.27 5.25 -18.68
CA ASN A 80 -5.23 5.96 -17.94
C ASN A 80 -5.36 5.68 -16.43
N TYR A 81 -4.26 5.85 -15.69
CA TYR A 81 -4.29 5.88 -14.23
C TYR A 81 -4.20 7.32 -13.72
N ASN A 82 -4.79 7.54 -12.56
CA ASN A 82 -4.76 8.79 -11.81
C ASN A 82 -3.76 8.69 -10.65
N ILE A 83 -3.25 9.80 -10.17
CA ILE A 83 -2.29 9.87 -9.06
C ILE A 83 -2.90 10.62 -7.89
N ASP A 84 -2.73 10.07 -6.68
CA ASP A 84 -3.10 10.75 -5.43
C ASP A 84 -2.03 10.49 -4.35
N GLU A 85 -1.53 11.56 -3.74
CA GLU A 85 -0.47 11.49 -2.72
C GLU A 85 -0.93 10.79 -1.43
N ARG A 86 -2.24 10.78 -1.16
CA ARG A 86 -2.82 10.06 -0.01
C ARG A 86 -2.56 8.54 -0.09
N LEU A 87 -2.19 8.02 -1.26
CA LEU A 87 -1.84 6.61 -1.48
C LEU A 87 -0.35 6.30 -1.24
N GLY A 88 0.47 7.31 -0.90
CA GLY A 88 1.91 7.16 -0.64
C GLY A 88 2.23 6.20 0.50
N GLU A 89 3.48 5.72 0.56
CA GLU A 89 3.95 4.93 1.70
C GLU A 89 4.00 5.79 2.97
N ARG A 90 3.91 5.15 4.12
CA ARG A 90 4.12 5.79 5.41
C ARG A 90 5.46 6.53 5.44
N LYS A 91 5.46 7.79 5.81
CA LYS A 91 6.68 8.57 5.98
C LYS A 91 7.45 8.06 7.19
N LEU A 92 8.71 7.65 6.97
CA LEU A 92 9.58 7.15 8.03
C LEU A 92 10.10 8.25 8.96
N GLY A 93 10.18 9.50 8.47
CA GLY A 93 10.67 10.64 9.20
C GLY A 93 12.18 10.63 9.39
N ASN A 94 12.64 11.14 10.54
CA ASN A 94 14.05 11.37 10.80
C ASN A 94 14.81 10.05 11.01
N ILE A 95 15.87 9.85 10.23
CA ILE A 95 16.71 8.64 10.26
C ILE A 95 17.43 8.43 11.59
N GLU A 96 17.89 9.51 12.24
CA GLU A 96 18.59 9.37 13.51
C GLU A 96 17.68 8.83 14.60
N ASP A 97 16.42 9.29 14.60
CA ASP A 97 15.41 8.81 15.52
C ASP A 97 15.06 7.34 15.21
N LEU A 98 14.93 7.01 13.93
CA LEU A 98 14.70 5.62 13.49
C LEU A 98 15.89 4.73 13.84
N ALA A 99 17.13 5.18 13.62
CA ALA A 99 18.34 4.42 13.94
C ALA A 99 18.50 4.20 15.45
N LYS A 100 18.20 5.21 16.28
CA LYS A 100 18.17 5.05 17.74
C LYS A 100 17.17 4.00 18.16
N PHE A 101 15.98 4.07 17.60
CA PHE A 101 14.92 3.14 17.86
C PHE A 101 15.26 1.69 17.45
N MET A 102 15.91 1.49 16.30
CA MET A 102 16.35 0.17 15.83
C MET A 102 17.57 -0.38 16.58
N ASN A 103 18.41 0.47 17.15
CA ASN A 103 19.60 0.07 17.90
C ASN A 103 19.33 -0.19 19.39
N ASP A 104 18.17 0.15 19.88
CA ASP A 104 17.76 -0.19 21.24
C ASP A 104 17.50 -1.70 21.33
N LYS A 105 18.39 -2.42 22.02
CA LYS A 105 18.41 -3.89 22.10
C LYS A 105 17.16 -4.50 22.80
N GLU A 106 16.38 -3.71 23.49
CA GLU A 106 15.11 -4.15 24.10
C GLU A 106 13.92 -4.06 23.15
N THR A 107 14.08 -3.40 22.03
CA THR A 107 13.02 -3.15 21.09
C THR A 107 13.38 -3.69 19.71
N ARG A 108 12.70 -4.49 19.11
CA ARG A 108 11.36 -4.14 18.69
C ARG A 108 11.39 -3.67 17.23
N ASP A 109 10.90 -4.53 16.42
CA ASP A 109 10.54 -4.21 15.06
C ASP A 109 9.69 -2.91 15.06
N PRO A 110 10.10 -1.83 14.36
CA PRO A 110 9.31 -0.58 14.28
C PRO A 110 7.86 -0.80 13.88
N SER A 111 7.59 -1.84 13.09
CA SER A 111 6.24 -2.23 12.73
C SER A 111 5.43 -2.71 13.94
N ARG A 112 6.06 -3.35 14.92
CA ARG A 112 5.40 -3.79 16.16
C ARG A 112 5.00 -2.62 17.03
N GLU A 113 5.89 -1.64 17.17
CA GLU A 113 5.59 -0.47 18.00
C GLU A 113 4.42 0.33 17.41
N GLN A 114 4.38 0.52 16.10
CA GLN A 114 3.26 1.23 15.48
C GLN A 114 1.94 0.45 15.51
N LEU A 115 2.00 -0.88 15.60
CA LEU A 115 0.81 -1.70 15.83
C LEU A 115 0.35 -1.67 17.29
N ALA A 116 1.31 -1.61 18.24
CA ALA A 116 1.02 -1.52 19.67
C ALA A 116 0.68 -0.08 20.10
N PHE A 117 1.33 0.91 19.49
CA PHE A 117 1.17 2.34 19.79
C PHE A 117 0.90 3.10 18.48
N PRO A 118 -0.34 3.11 18.01
CA PRO A 118 -0.70 3.60 16.66
C PRO A 118 -0.46 5.11 16.47
N ASP A 119 -0.26 5.88 17.53
CA ASP A 119 0.13 7.30 17.47
C ASP A 119 1.66 7.50 17.50
N PHE A 120 2.43 6.43 17.69
CA PHE A 120 3.89 6.52 17.68
C PHE A 120 4.42 6.91 16.30
N LYS A 121 5.31 7.90 16.26
CA LYS A 121 6.06 8.32 15.07
C LYS A 121 7.40 8.92 15.43
N THR A 122 8.33 8.87 14.49
CA THR A 122 9.57 9.64 14.54
C THR A 122 9.30 11.10 14.17
N ARG A 123 10.24 11.99 14.44
CA ARG A 123 10.14 13.38 14.01
C ARG A 123 10.00 13.43 12.48
N ASP A 124 9.07 14.24 12.00
CA ASP A 124 8.71 14.39 10.57
C ASP A 124 8.18 13.13 9.89
N GLY A 125 7.94 12.05 10.67
CA GLY A 125 7.32 10.82 10.20
C GLY A 125 5.80 10.81 10.36
N GLU A 126 5.18 9.75 9.86
CA GLU A 126 3.76 9.46 10.07
C GLU A 126 3.55 8.35 11.09
N SER A 127 2.53 8.49 11.91
CA SER A 127 2.01 7.41 12.74
C SER A 127 1.11 6.46 11.92
N ALA A 128 0.79 5.30 12.50
CA ALA A 128 -0.19 4.40 11.90
C ALA A 128 -1.57 5.07 11.74
N ASN A 129 -2.01 5.84 12.76
CA ASN A 129 -3.28 6.56 12.73
C ASN A 129 -3.31 7.67 11.66
N GLU A 130 -2.24 8.43 11.50
CA GLU A 130 -2.15 9.46 10.44
C GLU A 130 -2.20 8.82 9.05
N THR A 131 -1.47 7.73 8.84
CA THR A 131 -1.49 6.97 7.58
C THR A 131 -2.88 6.36 7.32
N ASN A 132 -3.49 5.73 8.33
CA ASN A 132 -4.85 5.19 8.24
C ASN A 132 -5.84 6.29 7.83
N LYS A 133 -5.77 7.45 8.50
CA LYS A 133 -6.67 8.57 8.22
C LYS A 133 -6.62 9.01 6.75
N ARG A 134 -5.43 9.29 6.20
CA ARG A 134 -5.34 9.73 4.80
C ARG A 134 -5.76 8.68 3.79
N MET A 135 -5.48 7.40 4.07
CA MET A 135 -5.94 6.28 3.25
C MET A 135 -7.47 6.17 3.30
N THR A 136 -8.07 6.33 4.48
CA THR A 136 -9.53 6.33 4.66
C THR A 136 -10.16 7.52 3.93
N ASP A 137 -9.60 8.71 4.06
CA ASP A 137 -10.07 9.91 3.34
C ASP A 137 -10.05 9.71 1.81
N PHE A 138 -9.06 8.97 1.29
CA PHE A 138 -9.01 8.61 -0.13
C PHE A 138 -10.05 7.54 -0.50
N ILE A 139 -10.16 6.47 0.27
CA ILE A 139 -11.15 5.40 0.00
C ILE A 139 -12.58 5.96 0.09
N ASP A 140 -12.87 6.83 1.04
CA ASP A 140 -14.16 7.52 1.14
C ASP A 140 -14.48 8.37 -0.10
N PHE A 141 -13.47 9.04 -0.66
CA PHE A 141 -13.60 9.74 -1.94
C PHE A 141 -13.98 8.74 -3.06
N ILE A 142 -13.28 7.61 -3.16
CA ILE A 142 -13.59 6.58 -4.17
C ILE A 142 -15.00 6.03 -4.00
N LEU A 143 -15.39 5.68 -2.78
CA LEU A 143 -16.74 5.12 -2.52
C LEU A 143 -17.87 6.10 -2.84
N LYS A 144 -17.60 7.41 -2.76
CA LYS A 144 -18.55 8.44 -3.12
C LYS A 144 -18.62 8.71 -4.63
N GLU A 145 -17.46 8.93 -5.26
CA GLU A 145 -17.40 9.39 -6.66
C GLU A 145 -17.50 8.22 -7.68
N TYR A 146 -17.21 7.00 -7.23
CA TYR A 146 -17.16 5.79 -8.05
C TYR A 146 -18.07 4.67 -7.51
N GLU A 147 -19.22 5.04 -6.91
CA GLU A 147 -20.17 4.06 -6.40
C GLU A 147 -20.63 3.09 -7.50
N GLY A 148 -20.57 1.79 -7.21
CA GLY A 148 -20.96 0.73 -8.13
C GLY A 148 -19.88 0.32 -9.14
N ASN A 149 -18.71 0.93 -9.09
CA ASN A 149 -17.61 0.70 -10.03
C ASN A 149 -16.57 -0.31 -9.51
N LYS A 150 -15.74 -0.80 -10.43
CA LYS A 150 -14.52 -1.58 -10.16
C LYS A 150 -13.30 -0.66 -10.23
N VAL A 151 -12.65 -0.46 -9.10
CA VAL A 151 -11.53 0.49 -8.96
C VAL A 151 -10.27 -0.24 -8.55
N ALA A 152 -9.17 -0.08 -9.29
CA ALA A 152 -7.85 -0.54 -8.85
C ALA A 152 -7.07 0.61 -8.18
N ILE A 153 -6.42 0.32 -7.06
CA ILE A 153 -5.64 1.28 -6.27
C ILE A 153 -4.27 0.67 -5.97
N VAL A 154 -3.22 1.26 -6.55
CA VAL A 154 -1.83 0.80 -6.31
C VAL A 154 -1.18 1.67 -5.24
N SER A 155 -0.80 1.04 -4.14
CA SER A 155 -0.22 1.67 -2.96
C SER A 155 0.95 0.82 -2.40
N HIS A 156 1.23 0.91 -1.12
CA HIS A 156 2.43 0.38 -0.44
C HIS A 156 2.08 -0.50 0.75
N GLY A 157 3.07 -1.28 1.20
CA GLY A 157 2.88 -2.27 2.26
C GLY A 157 2.43 -1.66 3.59
N GLY A 158 3.07 -0.61 4.06
CA GLY A 158 2.73 0.06 5.33
C GLY A 158 1.39 0.79 5.24
N ALA A 159 1.17 1.55 4.16
CA ALA A 159 -0.08 2.28 3.94
C ALA A 159 -1.29 1.34 3.90
N ILE A 160 -1.22 0.24 3.14
CA ILE A 160 -2.26 -0.79 3.07
C ILE A 160 -2.50 -1.43 4.43
N LYS A 161 -1.41 -1.83 5.12
CA LYS A 161 -1.49 -2.49 6.43
C LYS A 161 -2.20 -1.61 7.45
N PHE A 162 -1.84 -0.32 7.53
CA PHE A 162 -2.43 0.59 8.50
C PHE A 162 -3.90 0.93 8.17
N TYR A 163 -4.25 1.07 6.90
CA TYR A 163 -5.65 1.21 6.50
C TYR A 163 -6.49 0.00 6.94
N LEU A 164 -5.99 -1.21 6.70
CA LEU A 164 -6.71 -2.44 7.02
C LEU A 164 -6.84 -2.73 8.52
N LEU A 165 -6.09 -2.04 9.40
CA LEU A 165 -6.28 -2.16 10.85
C LEU A 165 -7.70 -1.76 11.30
N SER A 166 -8.42 -0.98 10.51
CA SER A 166 -9.83 -0.65 10.77
C SER A 166 -10.77 -1.84 10.62
N TYR A 167 -10.33 -2.92 9.96
CA TYR A 167 -11.16 -4.09 9.61
C TYR A 167 -10.58 -5.42 10.07
N CYS A 168 -9.27 -5.47 10.32
CA CYS A 168 -8.50 -6.67 10.58
C CYS A 168 -7.97 -6.72 12.01
N LYS A 169 -7.78 -7.92 12.52
CA LYS A 169 -6.99 -8.17 13.73
C LYS A 169 -5.53 -8.39 13.36
N VAL A 170 -4.63 -8.08 14.27
CA VAL A 170 -3.20 -8.40 14.14
C VAL A 170 -2.94 -9.69 14.91
N ASN A 171 -2.44 -10.71 14.23
CA ASN A 171 -2.09 -11.98 14.87
C ASN A 171 -0.69 -11.92 15.53
N LYS A 172 -0.32 -12.99 16.24
CA LYS A 172 0.97 -13.11 16.94
C LYS A 172 2.22 -12.97 16.05
N ASN A 173 2.05 -13.18 14.75
CA ASN A 173 3.12 -13.07 13.75
C ASN A 173 3.12 -11.69 13.06
N LEU A 174 2.34 -10.72 13.57
CA LEU A 174 2.14 -9.38 13.01
C LEU A 174 1.52 -9.37 11.60
N ASN A 175 0.88 -10.44 11.20
CA ASN A 175 0.07 -10.46 10.01
C ASN A 175 -1.34 -10.01 10.31
N LEU A 176 -2.00 -9.42 9.32
CA LEU A 176 -3.41 -9.07 9.41
C LEU A 176 -4.26 -10.33 9.24
N GLU A 177 -5.36 -10.39 9.98
CA GLU A 177 -6.33 -11.46 9.90
C GLU A 177 -7.73 -10.90 9.74
N TYR A 178 -8.45 -11.35 8.73
CA TYR A 178 -9.83 -11.00 8.46
C TYR A 178 -10.68 -12.27 8.41
N ASN A 179 -11.71 -12.35 9.27
CA ASN A 179 -12.62 -13.51 9.38
C ASN A 179 -11.88 -14.87 9.46
N GLY A 180 -10.78 -14.94 10.24
CA GLY A 180 -9.99 -16.15 10.42
C GLY A 180 -8.98 -16.46 9.30
N ASN A 181 -8.94 -15.65 8.25
CA ASN A 181 -7.98 -15.79 7.16
C ASN A 181 -6.83 -14.80 7.31
N GLU A 182 -5.60 -15.29 7.27
CA GLU A 182 -4.40 -14.46 7.31
C GLU A 182 -4.18 -13.78 5.94
N LEU A 183 -3.93 -12.47 5.98
CA LEU A 183 -3.59 -11.66 4.81
C LEU A 183 -2.08 -11.41 4.77
N LYS A 184 -1.44 -11.80 3.67
CA LYS A 184 -0.01 -11.59 3.45
C LYS A 184 0.22 -10.40 2.54
N ILE A 185 0.64 -9.27 3.11
CA ILE A 185 0.92 -8.05 2.35
C ILE A 185 2.34 -8.12 1.76
N THR A 186 2.58 -9.12 0.92
CA THR A 186 3.85 -9.30 0.18
C THR A 186 3.93 -8.35 -1.02
N SER A 187 5.03 -8.34 -1.75
CA SER A 187 5.21 -7.54 -2.97
C SER A 187 5.29 -8.47 -4.19
N PRO A 188 4.38 -8.35 -5.18
CA PRO A 188 3.09 -7.66 -5.07
C PRO A 188 2.05 -8.41 -4.24
N CYS A 189 0.99 -7.73 -3.83
CA CYS A 189 -0.22 -8.42 -3.37
C CYS A 189 -1.47 -7.77 -3.96
N LEU A 190 -2.52 -8.54 -4.09
CA LEU A 190 -3.83 -8.14 -4.60
C LEU A 190 -4.90 -8.47 -3.57
N LEU A 191 -5.57 -7.45 -3.06
CA LEU A 191 -6.69 -7.58 -2.14
C LEU A 191 -7.95 -7.06 -2.82
N LYS A 192 -9.05 -7.78 -2.69
CA LYS A 192 -10.37 -7.40 -3.18
C LYS A 192 -11.25 -7.02 -2.00
N LEU A 193 -11.73 -5.79 -2.00
CA LEU A 193 -12.64 -5.23 -1.01
C LEU A 193 -13.97 -4.93 -1.67
N SER A 194 -15.05 -5.48 -1.13
CA SER A 194 -16.42 -5.20 -1.59
C SER A 194 -17.12 -4.30 -0.59
N PHE A 195 -17.70 -3.20 -1.06
CA PHE A 195 -18.39 -2.22 -0.24
C PHE A 195 -19.84 -2.04 -0.66
N ASN A 196 -20.74 -1.85 0.32
CA ASN A 196 -22.06 -1.31 0.12
C ASN A 196 -22.15 0.06 0.79
N GLY A 197 -22.22 1.14 0.00
CA GLY A 197 -21.91 2.47 0.48
C GLY A 197 -20.51 2.50 1.13
N LYS A 198 -20.40 2.91 2.39
CA LYS A 198 -19.14 2.91 3.14
C LYS A 198 -18.87 1.64 3.95
N GLN A 199 -19.80 0.70 3.96
CA GLN A 199 -19.67 -0.50 4.77
C GLN A 199 -18.94 -1.60 4.01
N LEU A 200 -17.79 -2.05 4.52
CA LEU A 200 -17.07 -3.21 4.01
C LEU A 200 -17.94 -4.47 4.21
N GLN A 201 -18.22 -5.18 3.13
CA GLN A 201 -18.97 -6.43 3.12
C GLN A 201 -18.04 -7.64 3.10
N ASN A 202 -16.96 -7.55 2.33
CA ASN A 202 -15.97 -8.62 2.20
C ASN A 202 -14.56 -8.08 1.93
N LEU A 203 -13.56 -8.81 2.39
CA LEU A 203 -12.16 -8.61 2.11
C LEU A 203 -11.51 -9.97 1.88
N GLU A 204 -10.91 -10.15 0.73
CA GLU A 204 -10.20 -11.37 0.37
C GLU A 204 -8.87 -11.09 -0.33
N GLN A 205 -7.91 -11.99 -0.14
CA GLN A 205 -6.65 -11.94 -0.86
C GLN A 205 -6.74 -12.81 -2.12
N ILE A 206 -6.44 -12.20 -3.27
CA ILE A 206 -6.37 -12.90 -4.55
C ILE A 206 -4.91 -13.33 -4.78
N TYR A 207 -4.70 -14.59 -5.04
CA TYR A 207 -3.37 -15.13 -5.34
C TYR A 207 -3.01 -14.88 -6.81
N ILE A 208 -1.75 -14.47 -7.06
CA ILE A 208 -1.22 -14.03 -8.35
C ILE A 208 -0.32 -15.12 -8.95
#